data_f091f03dc2c9c4a7cec5e3327f578142
#
_entry.id   f091f03dc2c9c4a7cec5e3327f578142
#
_cell.length_a   1.000
_cell.length_b   1.000
_cell.length_c   1.000
_cell.angle_alpha   90.00
_cell.angle_beta   90.00
_cell.angle_gamma   90.00
#
_symmetry.space_group_name_H-M   'P 1'
#
loop_
_entity.id
_entity.type
_entity.pdbx_description
1 polymer ?
#
loop_
_entity_poly.entity_id
_entity_poly.type
_entity_poly.pdbx_seq_one_letter_code
_entity_poly.pdbx_strand_id
1 'polypeptide(L)'
;MLNMVGSVLASGKNESFKLQYRVVAQDSLASAMMLGLANEDTAFIFDKVENNKKKTASGRPTWASLVQLSDYSVRGIDATTNPFCAAGTTLGNGSYIVVGGNSAISYGGINVKNSDGSMNLNGPAPPYNDMDGRRVVRMMQPNADSSKLKWIDDFDSPNQMDSPRWYPAIEGLADGSVVMIGGATSGGFINRNYPNVDPVYATSSSNPKAGVWDQGGANPVSYTHLRAHET
;
A
#
# COMPACT_ATOMS: atom_id res chain seq x y z
N MET A 1 3.13 11.65 -17.51
CA MET A 1 2.43 12.34 -16.40
C MET A 1 3.50 12.97 -15.53
N LEU A 2 3.42 14.26 -15.27
CA LEU A 2 4.42 14.96 -14.46
C LEU A 2 4.08 14.73 -12.99
N ASN A 3 4.87 13.95 -12.28
CA ASN A 3 4.70 13.71 -10.86
C ASN A 3 5.42 14.84 -10.10
N MET A 4 4.69 15.55 -9.27
CA MET A 4 5.19 16.72 -8.54
C MET A 4 5.11 16.48 -7.03
N VAL A 5 6.13 16.92 -6.32
CA VAL A 5 6.12 17.00 -4.85
C VAL A 5 5.87 18.45 -4.47
N GLY A 6 4.87 18.71 -3.66
CA GLY A 6 4.50 20.04 -3.22
C GLY A 6 4.51 20.15 -1.70
N SER A 7 4.82 21.35 -1.19
CA SER A 7 4.72 21.69 0.23
C SER A 7 3.67 22.77 0.46
N VAL A 8 2.93 22.65 1.56
CA VAL A 8 1.94 23.63 2.00
C VAL A 8 2.47 24.30 3.25
N LEU A 9 2.59 25.62 3.22
CA LEU A 9 3.02 26.42 4.36
C LEU A 9 1.80 27.16 4.94
N ALA A 10 1.57 27.03 6.23
CA ALA A 10 0.58 27.77 6.97
C ALA A 10 1.22 28.94 7.73
N SER A 11 0.74 30.15 7.50
CA SER A 11 1.16 31.37 8.22
C SER A 11 0.01 31.85 9.10
N GLY A 12 0.26 32.12 10.36
CA GLY A 12 -0.77 32.37 11.36
C GLY A 12 -0.82 33.79 11.91
N LYS A 13 -1.93 34.09 12.52
CA LYS A 13 -2.51 35.19 13.31
C LYS A 13 -3.15 36.32 12.49
N ASN A 14 -4.49 36.23 12.37
CA ASN A 14 -5.42 37.28 11.94
C ASN A 14 -5.37 37.77 10.48
N GLU A 15 -4.67 37.09 9.59
CA GLU A 15 -4.84 37.29 8.16
C GLU A 15 -5.63 36.13 7.56
N SER A 16 -6.37 36.37 6.49
CA SER A 16 -7.05 35.32 5.74
C SER A 16 -6.07 34.17 5.44
N PHE A 17 -6.40 32.96 5.88
CA PHE A 17 -5.53 31.78 5.69
C PHE A 17 -5.27 31.59 4.20
N LYS A 18 -4.05 31.92 3.78
CA LYS A 18 -3.62 31.79 2.38
C LYS A 18 -2.73 30.57 2.24
N LEU A 19 -3.26 29.53 1.62
CA LEU A 19 -2.48 28.37 1.23
C LEU A 19 -1.49 28.78 0.12
N GLN A 20 -0.21 28.51 0.34
CA GLN A 20 0.82 28.63 -0.67
C GLN A 20 1.24 27.22 -1.11
N TYR A 21 1.28 27.01 -2.41
CA TYR A 21 1.71 25.76 -3.02
C TYR A 21 3.00 26.00 -3.82
N ARG A 22 4.00 25.17 -3.58
CA ARG A 22 5.27 25.20 -4.31
C ARG A 22 5.64 23.80 -4.77
N VAL A 23 5.96 23.64 -6.04
CA VAL A 23 6.56 22.41 -6.56
C VAL A 23 8.02 22.39 -6.16
N VAL A 24 8.44 21.36 -5.42
CA VAL A 24 9.82 21.23 -4.89
C VAL A 24 10.64 20.16 -5.60
N ALA A 25 9.99 19.19 -6.25
CA ALA A 25 10.64 18.21 -7.10
C ALA A 25 9.78 17.94 -8.35
N GLN A 26 10.42 17.71 -9.48
CA GLN A 26 9.74 17.50 -10.77
C GLN A 26 9.40 16.04 -11.04
N ASP A 27 10.07 15.08 -10.40
CA ASP A 27 9.92 13.66 -10.63
C ASP A 27 10.00 12.90 -9.30
N SER A 28 8.89 12.32 -8.89
CA SER A 28 8.81 11.49 -7.68
C SER A 28 9.18 10.03 -7.94
N LEU A 29 9.58 9.67 -9.16
CA LEU A 29 9.90 8.33 -9.67
C LEU A 29 8.72 7.35 -9.66
N ALA A 30 7.73 7.53 -8.82
CA ALA A 30 6.53 6.71 -8.71
C ALA A 30 5.30 7.61 -8.51
N SER A 31 4.12 7.16 -8.88
CA SER A 31 2.86 7.86 -8.61
C SER A 31 2.48 7.63 -7.15
N ALA A 32 2.18 8.70 -6.42
CA ALA A 32 1.85 8.57 -5.01
C ALA A 32 0.43 8.01 -4.83
N MET A 33 0.33 6.76 -4.49
CA MET A 33 -0.91 6.16 -3.98
C MET A 33 -0.96 6.27 -2.47
N MET A 34 0.20 6.11 -1.82
CA MET A 34 0.40 6.37 -0.40
C MET A 34 1.63 7.25 -0.19
N LEU A 35 1.57 8.08 0.83
CA LEU A 35 2.63 8.97 1.27
C LEU A 35 2.71 8.92 2.79
N GLY A 36 3.91 8.90 3.33
CA GLY A 36 4.15 9.00 4.77
C GLY A 36 5.56 9.46 5.07
N LEU A 37 5.87 9.62 6.35
CA LEU A 37 7.22 9.92 6.83
C LEU A 37 7.92 8.62 7.21
N ALA A 38 9.15 8.46 6.75
CA ALA A 38 10.02 7.35 7.10
C ALA A 38 10.96 7.72 8.27
N ASN A 39 11.27 8.99 8.40
CA ASN A 39 11.98 9.64 9.51
C ASN A 39 11.72 11.15 9.48
N GLU A 40 12.41 11.93 10.30
CA GLU A 40 12.22 13.39 10.44
C GLU A 40 12.50 14.18 9.14
N ASP A 41 13.35 13.66 8.25
CA ASP A 41 13.79 14.34 7.02
C ASP A 41 13.55 13.53 5.74
N THR A 42 12.83 12.43 5.82
CA THR A 42 12.57 11.58 4.66
C THR A 42 11.10 11.18 4.58
N ALA A 43 10.45 11.58 3.50
CA ALA A 43 9.15 11.05 3.12
C ALA A 43 9.32 9.82 2.21
N PHE A 44 8.37 8.90 2.26
CA PHE A 44 8.27 7.83 1.27
C PHE A 44 7.01 8.00 0.41
N ILE A 45 7.11 7.50 -0.80
CA ILE A 45 6.00 7.35 -1.73
C ILE A 45 5.88 5.86 -2.03
N PHE A 46 4.65 5.33 -2.02
CA PHE A 46 4.37 3.95 -2.41
C PHE A 46 3.25 3.93 -3.44
N ASP A 47 3.49 3.25 -4.54
CA ASP A 47 2.61 3.15 -5.71
C ASP A 47 2.19 1.70 -5.95
N LYS A 48 1.25 1.52 -6.85
CA LYS A 48 0.84 0.21 -7.37
C LYS A 48 1.90 -0.38 -8.30
N VAL A 49 1.80 -1.66 -8.55
CA VAL A 49 2.55 -2.32 -9.61
C VAL A 49 2.09 -1.79 -10.97
N GLU A 50 3.04 -1.29 -11.74
CA GLU A 50 2.77 -0.76 -13.09
C GLU A 50 4.03 -0.80 -13.98
N ASN A 51 3.82 -0.53 -15.27
CA ASN A 51 4.91 -0.41 -16.23
C ASN A 51 5.66 0.92 -16.07
N ASN A 52 6.40 1.07 -14.99
CA ASN A 52 7.22 2.23 -14.76
C ASN A 52 8.54 2.12 -15.54
N LYS A 53 8.85 3.14 -16.35
CA LYS A 53 10.11 3.23 -17.09
C LYS A 53 11.31 3.49 -16.17
N LYS A 54 11.08 4.12 -15.04
CA LYS A 54 12.10 4.32 -14.00
C LYS A 54 12.39 3.01 -13.30
N LYS A 55 13.65 2.80 -12.99
CA LYS A 55 14.13 1.57 -12.37
C LYS A 55 14.82 1.89 -11.06
N THR A 56 14.68 0.98 -10.11
CA THR A 56 15.47 0.97 -8.86
C THR A 56 16.89 0.51 -9.12
N ALA A 57 17.74 0.58 -8.12
CA ALA A 57 19.13 0.10 -8.23
C ALA A 57 19.23 -1.39 -8.55
N SER A 58 18.23 -2.20 -8.18
CA SER A 58 18.16 -3.63 -8.51
C SER A 58 17.62 -3.90 -9.94
N GLY A 59 17.24 -2.85 -10.69
CA GLY A 59 16.68 -2.97 -12.03
C GLY A 59 15.17 -3.26 -12.07
N ARG A 60 14.49 -3.30 -10.92
CA ARG A 60 13.02 -3.44 -10.85
C ARG A 60 12.33 -2.14 -11.29
N PRO A 61 11.11 -2.19 -11.81
CA PRO A 61 10.31 -0.98 -11.97
C PRO A 61 10.14 -0.28 -10.63
N THR A 62 10.23 1.05 -10.61
CA THR A 62 10.09 1.82 -9.37
C THR A 62 8.63 1.93 -8.97
N TRP A 63 8.24 1.25 -7.90
CA TRP A 63 6.91 1.33 -7.31
C TRP A 63 6.94 2.00 -5.93
N ALA A 64 8.13 2.31 -5.44
CA ALA A 64 8.31 3.05 -4.22
C ALA A 64 9.52 3.98 -4.33
N SER A 65 9.46 5.12 -3.67
CA SER A 65 10.56 6.08 -3.62
C SER A 65 10.66 6.76 -2.26
N LEU A 66 11.84 7.26 -1.97
CA LEU A 66 12.13 8.13 -0.84
C LEU A 66 12.42 9.52 -1.35
N VAL A 67 11.89 10.52 -0.65
CA VAL A 67 12.11 11.94 -0.91
C VAL A 67 12.80 12.53 0.31
N GLN A 68 14.04 13.00 0.15
CA GLN A 68 14.74 13.73 1.18
C GLN A 68 14.14 15.14 1.28
N LEU A 69 13.71 15.56 2.47
CA LEU A 69 13.00 16.84 2.62
C LEU A 69 13.93 18.04 2.67
N SER A 70 15.19 17.83 3.05
CA SER A 70 16.22 18.89 3.13
C SER A 70 16.67 19.41 1.76
N ASP A 71 16.79 18.55 0.76
CA ASP A 71 17.30 18.90 -0.57
C ASP A 71 16.36 18.47 -1.72
N TYR A 72 15.26 17.81 -1.40
CA TYR A 72 14.27 17.28 -2.33
C TYR A 72 14.79 16.24 -3.33
N SER A 73 15.92 15.63 -3.02
CA SER A 73 16.41 14.50 -3.81
C SER A 73 15.47 13.30 -3.68
N VAL A 74 15.36 12.53 -4.76
CA VAL A 74 14.44 11.38 -4.83
C VAL A 74 15.21 10.11 -5.20
N ARG A 75 14.97 9.05 -4.47
CA ARG A 75 15.58 7.73 -4.68
C ARG A 75 14.53 6.64 -4.76
N GLY A 76 14.56 5.83 -5.82
CA GLY A 76 13.73 4.63 -5.92
C GLY A 76 14.19 3.55 -4.93
N ILE A 77 13.23 2.87 -4.32
CA ILE A 77 13.46 1.69 -3.49
C ILE A 77 12.62 0.51 -3.98
N ASP A 78 13.09 -0.69 -3.70
CA ASP A 78 12.41 -1.90 -4.14
C ASP A 78 11.09 -2.12 -3.39
N ALA A 79 10.11 -2.59 -4.15
CA ALA A 79 8.88 -3.20 -3.68
C ALA A 79 8.62 -4.47 -4.49
N THR A 80 8.06 -5.48 -3.85
CA THR A 80 7.91 -6.82 -4.42
C THR A 80 6.45 -7.21 -4.58
N THR A 81 5.63 -6.90 -3.59
CA THR A 81 4.22 -7.26 -3.57
C THR A 81 3.36 -6.08 -4.04
N ASN A 82 2.18 -6.37 -4.57
CA ASN A 82 1.31 -5.35 -5.15
C ASN A 82 0.50 -4.60 -4.07
N PRO A 83 0.82 -3.33 -3.76
CA PRO A 83 0.11 -2.57 -2.73
C PRO A 83 -1.13 -1.83 -3.26
N PHE A 84 -1.59 -2.14 -4.46
CA PHE A 84 -2.72 -1.41 -5.05
C PHE A 84 -3.96 -1.49 -4.16
N CYS A 85 -4.46 -0.33 -3.75
CA CYS A 85 -5.57 -0.19 -2.80
C CYS A 85 -5.29 -0.81 -1.42
N ALA A 86 -4.04 -0.84 -0.99
CA ALA A 86 -3.68 -1.08 0.40
C ALA A 86 -4.01 0.11 1.28
N ALA A 87 -4.00 -0.07 2.58
CA ALA A 87 -4.11 0.99 3.57
C ALA A 87 -2.83 1.06 4.42
N GLY A 88 -2.50 2.24 4.93
CA GLY A 88 -1.30 2.42 5.73
C GLY A 88 -1.46 3.42 6.86
N THR A 89 -0.69 3.23 7.93
CA THR A 89 -0.61 4.13 9.08
C THR A 89 0.69 3.94 9.85
N THR A 90 0.95 4.78 10.84
CA THR A 90 2.13 4.71 11.70
C THR A 90 1.82 3.96 12.98
N LEU A 91 2.71 3.06 13.39
CA LEU A 91 2.70 2.40 14.70
C LEU A 91 3.28 3.32 15.78
N GLY A 92 3.02 2.99 17.05
CA GLY A 92 3.50 3.77 18.20
C GLY A 92 5.03 3.89 18.30
N ASN A 93 5.79 2.97 17.72
CA ASN A 93 7.26 3.03 17.64
C ASN A 93 7.79 3.84 16.44
N GLY A 94 6.92 4.51 15.69
CA GLY A 94 7.30 5.29 14.51
C GLY A 94 7.44 4.47 13.22
N SER A 95 7.34 3.15 13.25
CA SER A 95 7.30 2.34 12.03
C SER A 95 6.03 2.63 11.24
N TYR A 96 6.15 2.75 9.92
CA TYR A 96 4.99 2.84 9.04
C TYR A 96 4.65 1.47 8.49
N ILE A 97 3.38 1.11 8.52
CA ILE A 97 2.89 -0.14 7.95
C ILE A 97 1.93 0.10 6.80
N VAL A 98 1.96 -0.82 5.83
CA VAL A 98 1.05 -0.86 4.68
C VAL A 98 0.48 -2.27 4.59
N VAL A 99 -0.83 -2.38 4.71
CA VAL A 99 -1.53 -3.66 4.83
C VAL A 99 -2.42 -3.93 3.64
N GLY A 100 -2.43 -5.16 3.19
CA GLY A 100 -3.27 -5.57 2.06
C GLY A 100 -2.74 -5.09 0.70
N GLY A 101 -3.63 -5.08 -0.26
CA GLY A 101 -3.31 -4.71 -1.64
C GLY A 101 -4.03 -5.56 -2.65
N ASN A 102 -3.45 -5.72 -3.83
CA ASN A 102 -4.02 -6.51 -4.92
C ASN A 102 -3.22 -7.79 -5.16
N SER A 103 -3.81 -8.71 -5.90
CA SER A 103 -3.12 -9.88 -6.44
C SER A 103 -1.99 -9.48 -7.39
N ALA A 104 -1.13 -10.43 -7.73
CA ALA A 104 -0.11 -10.24 -8.75
C ALA A 104 -0.76 -9.99 -10.13
N ILE A 105 -0.17 -9.08 -10.91
CA ILE A 105 -0.75 -8.59 -12.16
C ILE A 105 0.25 -8.57 -13.32
N SER A 106 -0.30 -8.51 -14.52
CA SER A 106 0.38 -8.25 -15.78
C SER A 106 0.03 -6.86 -16.32
N TYR A 107 0.36 -6.59 -17.57
CA TYR A 107 0.02 -5.36 -18.26
C TYR A 107 -1.48 -5.01 -18.13
N GLY A 108 -1.74 -3.73 -17.84
CA GLY A 108 -3.10 -3.22 -17.69
C GLY A 108 -3.81 -3.69 -16.42
N GLY A 109 -3.10 -4.22 -15.44
CA GLY A 109 -3.69 -4.69 -14.17
C GLY A 109 -4.44 -6.01 -14.29
N ILE A 110 -4.13 -6.80 -15.30
CA ILE A 110 -4.80 -8.09 -15.58
C ILE A 110 -4.04 -9.21 -14.88
N ASN A 111 -4.74 -10.10 -14.19
CA ASN A 111 -4.15 -11.29 -13.60
C ASN A 111 -3.61 -12.23 -14.68
N VAL A 112 -2.43 -12.79 -14.44
CA VAL A 112 -1.83 -13.81 -15.31
C VAL A 112 -2.54 -15.15 -15.10
N LYS A 113 -2.66 -15.93 -16.15
CA LYS A 113 -3.16 -17.31 -16.07
C LYS A 113 -2.01 -18.28 -16.02
N ASN A 114 -2.19 -19.32 -15.23
CA ASN A 114 -1.34 -20.51 -15.25
C ASN A 114 -1.58 -21.32 -16.54
N SER A 115 -0.73 -22.29 -16.79
CA SER A 115 -0.85 -23.17 -17.96
C SER A 115 -2.15 -23.97 -18.02
N ASP A 116 -2.78 -24.22 -16.89
CA ASP A 116 -4.08 -24.92 -16.75
C ASP A 116 -5.29 -23.97 -16.93
N GLY A 117 -5.03 -22.68 -17.20
CA GLY A 117 -6.06 -21.65 -17.36
C GLY A 117 -6.56 -21.03 -16.06
N SER A 118 -6.13 -21.51 -14.90
CA SER A 118 -6.43 -20.88 -13.60
C SER A 118 -5.70 -19.52 -13.45
N MET A 119 -6.19 -18.69 -12.54
CA MET A 119 -5.57 -17.39 -12.27
C MET A 119 -4.30 -17.54 -11.43
N ASN A 120 -3.18 -16.98 -11.88
CA ASN A 120 -1.96 -16.83 -11.07
C ASN A 120 -2.08 -15.62 -10.17
N LEU A 121 -2.84 -15.72 -9.11
CA LEU A 121 -3.09 -14.60 -8.20
C LEU A 121 -1.90 -14.30 -7.28
N ASN A 122 -1.12 -15.32 -6.95
CA ASN A 122 -0.02 -15.21 -5.99
C ASN A 122 1.26 -14.65 -6.62
N GLY A 123 1.47 -14.86 -7.91
CA GLY A 123 2.70 -14.50 -8.60
C GLY A 123 3.81 -15.57 -8.47
N PRO A 124 5.05 -15.27 -8.90
CA PRO A 124 5.38 -14.03 -9.59
C PRO A 124 4.65 -13.89 -10.93
N ALA A 125 4.21 -12.67 -11.24
CA ALA A 125 3.47 -12.39 -12.47
C ALA A 125 4.34 -11.64 -13.49
N PRO A 126 4.59 -12.22 -14.67
CA PRO A 126 5.30 -11.50 -15.72
C PRO A 126 4.43 -10.34 -16.27
N PRO A 127 5.00 -9.24 -16.73
CA PRO A 127 6.45 -8.99 -16.86
C PRO A 127 7.07 -8.34 -15.63
N TYR A 128 6.34 -8.10 -14.56
CA TYR A 128 6.79 -7.30 -13.42
C TYR A 128 7.46 -8.14 -12.34
N ASN A 129 7.22 -9.44 -12.32
CA ASN A 129 7.63 -10.34 -11.24
C ASN A 129 7.15 -9.87 -9.86
N ASP A 130 5.97 -9.31 -9.84
CA ASP A 130 5.27 -8.92 -8.63
C ASP A 130 4.58 -10.13 -7.98
N MET A 131 4.38 -10.02 -6.68
CA MET A 131 3.72 -11.00 -5.85
C MET A 131 2.39 -10.46 -5.32
N ASP A 132 1.54 -11.37 -4.87
CA ASP A 132 0.26 -11.03 -4.23
C ASP A 132 0.48 -10.17 -2.98
N GLY A 133 -0.15 -9.01 -2.95
CA GLY A 133 -0.08 -8.08 -1.83
C GLY A 133 -1.24 -8.16 -0.84
N ARG A 134 -2.29 -8.93 -1.15
CA ARG A 134 -3.56 -8.88 -0.41
C ARG A 134 -3.47 -9.31 1.05
N ARG A 135 -2.52 -10.18 1.40
CA ARG A 135 -2.30 -10.63 2.79
C ARG A 135 -1.08 -10.01 3.45
N VAL A 136 -0.30 -9.25 2.72
CA VAL A 136 1.01 -8.78 3.17
C VAL A 136 0.85 -7.59 4.11
N VAL A 137 1.61 -7.62 5.19
CA VAL A 137 1.86 -6.49 6.07
C VAL A 137 3.28 -6.01 5.80
N ARG A 138 3.38 -4.91 5.06
CA ARG A 138 4.67 -4.28 4.75
C ARG A 138 5.03 -3.30 5.84
N MET A 139 6.31 -3.18 6.13
CA MET A 139 6.78 -2.28 7.18
C MET A 139 7.97 -1.47 6.69
N MET A 140 8.00 -0.21 7.06
CA MET A 140 9.18 0.64 7.01
C MET A 140 9.54 1.08 8.43
N GLN A 141 10.66 0.59 8.93
CA GLN A 141 11.18 0.99 10.23
C GLN A 141 11.90 2.32 10.10
N PRO A 142 11.70 3.26 11.04
CA PRO A 142 12.42 4.52 11.03
C PRO A 142 13.92 4.28 11.18
N ASN A 143 14.71 5.03 10.43
CA ASN A 143 16.16 5.02 10.53
C ASN A 143 16.68 6.43 10.24
N ALA A 144 17.54 6.97 11.11
CA ALA A 144 18.15 8.30 10.91
C ALA A 144 19.00 8.36 9.63
N ASP A 145 19.62 7.24 9.26
CA ASP A 145 20.33 7.09 8.00
C ASP A 145 19.34 6.70 6.90
N SER A 146 18.95 7.66 6.07
CA SER A 146 18.01 7.45 5.00
C SER A 146 18.45 6.39 3.98
N SER A 147 19.77 6.14 3.85
CA SER A 147 20.29 5.11 2.94
C SER A 147 19.88 3.69 3.35
N LYS A 148 19.57 3.49 4.62
CA LYS A 148 19.13 2.20 5.19
C LYS A 148 17.62 2.00 5.15
N LEU A 149 16.86 3.03 4.81
CA LEU A 149 15.42 2.92 4.67
C LEU A 149 15.04 2.01 3.51
N LYS A 150 14.22 1.02 3.79
CA LYS A 150 13.70 0.06 2.84
C LYS A 150 12.37 -0.49 3.33
N TRP A 151 11.55 -0.98 2.40
CA TRP A 151 10.40 -1.78 2.77
C TRP A 151 10.82 -3.18 3.20
N ILE A 152 10.28 -3.65 4.31
CA ILE A 152 10.14 -5.07 4.60
C ILE A 152 8.87 -5.49 3.88
N ASP A 153 9.04 -6.01 2.68
CA ASP A 153 7.99 -6.34 1.74
C ASP A 153 8.24 -7.76 1.22
N ASP A 154 7.89 -8.74 2.02
CA ASP A 154 8.14 -10.15 1.75
C ASP A 154 6.83 -10.92 1.71
N PHE A 155 6.59 -11.55 0.57
CA PHE A 155 5.40 -12.38 0.36
C PHE A 155 5.35 -13.57 1.33
N ASP A 156 6.51 -14.14 1.65
CA ASP A 156 6.65 -15.29 2.55
C ASP A 156 6.87 -14.88 4.02
N SER A 157 6.75 -13.57 4.32
CA SER A 157 6.90 -13.06 5.67
C SER A 157 5.89 -13.70 6.63
N PRO A 158 6.30 -13.99 7.88
CA PRO A 158 5.36 -14.38 8.92
C PRO A 158 4.35 -13.27 9.25
N ASN A 159 4.64 -12.02 8.86
CA ASN A 159 3.75 -10.88 9.03
C ASN A 159 2.68 -10.84 7.93
N GLN A 160 1.80 -11.81 7.92
CA GLN A 160 0.67 -11.85 6.99
C GLN A 160 -0.65 -11.81 7.75
N MET A 161 -1.64 -11.22 7.10
CA MET A 161 -3.03 -11.31 7.58
C MET A 161 -3.60 -12.70 7.32
N ASP A 162 -4.53 -13.12 8.15
CA ASP A 162 -5.20 -14.43 8.01
C ASP A 162 -6.01 -14.55 6.72
N SER A 163 -6.51 -13.43 6.22
CA SER A 163 -7.32 -13.38 5.00
C SER A 163 -6.83 -12.30 4.03
N PRO A 164 -7.00 -12.50 2.71
CA PRO A 164 -6.73 -11.48 1.72
C PRO A 164 -7.59 -10.24 1.96
N ARG A 165 -6.99 -9.05 1.80
CA ARG A 165 -7.69 -7.77 1.93
C ARG A 165 -7.26 -6.80 0.85
N TRP A 166 -8.16 -6.52 -0.05
CA TRP A 166 -8.10 -5.40 -0.97
C TRP A 166 -9.00 -4.30 -0.44
N TYR A 167 -8.49 -3.08 -0.34
CA TYR A 167 -9.23 -1.94 0.22
C TYR A 167 -9.60 -2.09 1.71
N PRO A 168 -8.70 -2.53 2.60
CA PRO A 168 -8.97 -2.52 4.03
C PRO A 168 -8.99 -1.08 4.57
N ALA A 169 -9.61 -0.89 5.73
CA ALA A 169 -9.40 0.29 6.57
C ALA A 169 -8.40 -0.03 7.68
N ILE A 170 -7.60 0.95 8.09
CA ILE A 170 -6.64 0.82 9.20
C ILE A 170 -6.65 2.10 10.02
N GLU A 171 -6.55 1.95 11.34
CA GLU A 171 -6.54 3.08 12.26
C GLU A 171 -5.63 2.79 13.45
N GLY A 172 -4.98 3.85 13.97
CA GLY A 172 -4.13 3.78 15.14
C GLY A 172 -4.94 3.71 16.44
N LEU A 173 -4.45 2.93 17.41
CA LEU A 173 -5.01 2.83 18.73
C LEU A 173 -4.15 3.59 19.76
N ALA A 174 -4.74 3.91 20.90
CA ALA A 174 -4.08 4.70 21.94
C ALA A 174 -2.83 4.04 22.55
N ASP A 175 -2.73 2.71 22.46
CA ASP A 175 -1.58 1.93 22.93
C ASP A 175 -0.45 1.83 21.88
N GLY A 176 -0.57 2.54 20.75
CA GLY A 176 0.40 2.50 19.66
C GLY A 176 0.26 1.32 18.71
N SER A 177 -0.71 0.45 18.95
CA SER A 177 -1.09 -0.61 18.02
C SER A 177 -2.06 -0.09 16.95
N VAL A 178 -2.48 -0.93 16.03
CA VAL A 178 -3.43 -0.58 14.97
C VAL A 178 -4.52 -1.65 14.86
N VAL A 179 -5.68 -1.21 14.43
CA VAL A 179 -6.79 -2.06 14.06
C VAL A 179 -6.98 -2.03 12.55
N MET A 180 -7.23 -3.19 11.94
CA MET A 180 -7.60 -3.32 10.54
C MET A 180 -8.99 -3.94 10.43
N ILE A 181 -9.84 -3.34 9.59
CA ILE A 181 -11.22 -3.81 9.40
C ILE A 181 -11.54 -3.82 7.91
N GLY A 182 -12.33 -4.79 7.49
CA GLY A 182 -12.90 -4.85 6.15
C GLY A 182 -11.92 -5.22 5.06
N GLY A 183 -12.19 -4.72 3.88
CA GLY A 183 -11.55 -5.09 2.65
C GLY A 183 -12.21 -6.29 1.95
N ALA A 184 -11.86 -6.48 0.71
CA ALA A 184 -12.34 -7.58 -0.11
C ALA A 184 -11.25 -8.64 -0.30
N THR A 185 -11.65 -9.88 -0.62
CA THR A 185 -10.68 -10.96 -0.87
C THR A 185 -9.97 -10.82 -2.21
N SER A 186 -10.52 -10.06 -3.15
CA SER A 186 -9.87 -9.72 -4.42
C SER A 186 -10.24 -8.35 -4.90
N GLY A 187 -9.34 -7.73 -5.68
CA GLY A 187 -9.56 -6.44 -6.30
C GLY A 187 -10.45 -6.52 -7.52
N GLY A 188 -10.95 -5.36 -7.95
CA GLY A 188 -11.74 -5.20 -9.16
C GLY A 188 -12.90 -4.21 -8.97
N PHE A 189 -13.65 -4.00 -10.03
CA PHE A 189 -14.84 -3.15 -9.96
C PHE A 189 -15.99 -3.88 -9.27
N ILE A 190 -16.44 -3.29 -8.19
CA ILE A 190 -17.58 -3.81 -7.43
C ILE A 190 -18.82 -3.12 -7.96
N ASN A 191 -19.49 -3.75 -8.89
CA ASN A 191 -20.78 -3.29 -9.33
C ASN A 191 -21.64 -4.46 -9.89
N ARG A 192 -22.93 -4.21 -10.05
CA ARG A 192 -23.88 -5.20 -10.54
C ARG A 192 -23.59 -5.74 -11.94
N ASN A 193 -22.82 -4.99 -12.73
CA ASN A 193 -22.51 -5.34 -14.12
C ASN A 193 -21.29 -6.25 -14.25
N TYR A 194 -20.62 -6.50 -13.12
CA TYR A 194 -19.42 -7.36 -13.06
C TYR A 194 -19.61 -8.42 -11.96
N PRO A 195 -20.57 -9.33 -12.10
CA PRO A 195 -20.87 -10.32 -11.07
C PRO A 195 -19.71 -11.28 -10.78
N ASN A 196 -18.73 -11.36 -11.67
CA ASN A 196 -17.55 -12.23 -11.52
C ASN A 196 -16.36 -11.53 -10.89
N VAL A 197 -16.47 -10.26 -10.54
CA VAL A 197 -15.33 -9.47 -10.04
C VAL A 197 -14.91 -9.93 -8.68
N ASP A 198 -15.85 -10.26 -7.84
CA ASP A 198 -15.56 -10.84 -6.55
C ASP A 198 -16.81 -11.55 -5.98
N PRO A 199 -16.81 -12.88 -5.94
CA PRO A 199 -17.91 -13.61 -5.32
C PRO A 199 -18.07 -13.29 -3.83
N VAL A 200 -17.09 -12.62 -3.26
CA VAL A 200 -17.09 -12.19 -1.88
C VAL A 200 -17.97 -10.97 -1.66
N TYR A 201 -18.14 -10.17 -2.70
CA TYR A 201 -19.13 -9.09 -2.70
C TYR A 201 -20.53 -9.55 -3.02
N ALA A 202 -20.66 -10.66 -3.68
CA ALA A 202 -21.92 -11.31 -3.71
C ALA A 202 -22.25 -11.68 -2.26
N THR A 203 -23.18 -11.00 -1.67
CA THR A 203 -23.87 -11.46 -0.47
C THR A 203 -24.47 -12.82 -0.75
N SER A 204 -23.61 -13.83 -0.86
CA SER A 204 -24.10 -15.18 -0.97
C SER A 204 -24.63 -15.55 0.40
N SER A 205 -25.80 -16.15 0.40
CA SER A 205 -26.36 -16.75 1.60
C SER A 205 -25.43 -17.78 2.24
N SER A 206 -24.47 -18.29 1.49
CA SER A 206 -23.46 -19.25 1.95
C SER A 206 -22.24 -18.60 2.61
N ASN A 207 -21.94 -17.33 2.29
CA ASN A 207 -20.90 -16.57 2.98
C ASN A 207 -21.25 -15.06 3.01
N PRO A 208 -22.28 -14.68 3.76
CA PRO A 208 -22.75 -13.29 3.79
C PRO A 208 -21.74 -12.32 4.38
N LYS A 209 -20.61 -12.83 4.85
CA LYS A 209 -19.59 -12.06 5.55
C LYS A 209 -18.33 -11.89 4.73
N ALA A 210 -18.25 -12.55 3.59
CA ALA A 210 -17.07 -12.51 2.79
C ALA A 210 -16.99 -11.19 2.03
N GLY A 211 -15.97 -10.45 2.30
CA GLY A 211 -15.39 -9.41 1.49
C GLY A 211 -16.06 -8.08 1.39
N VAL A 212 -17.29 -7.99 1.55
CA VAL A 212 -17.88 -6.67 1.67
C VAL A 212 -17.42 -6.12 2.98
N TRP A 213 -16.67 -5.04 2.88
CA TRP A 213 -16.56 -4.16 4.00
C TRP A 213 -17.27 -4.80 5.16
N ASP A 214 -16.58 -5.60 5.92
CA ASP A 214 -17.24 -6.18 7.06
C ASP A 214 -17.83 -5.00 7.81
N GLN A 215 -19.11 -4.87 7.72
CA GLN A 215 -19.88 -3.75 8.21
C GLN A 215 -19.79 -3.63 9.74
N GLY A 216 -18.69 -4.13 10.33
CA GLY A 216 -18.64 -4.29 11.76
C GLY A 216 -19.66 -5.32 12.25
N GLY A 217 -20.26 -6.04 11.32
CA GLY A 217 -21.04 -7.22 11.66
C GLY A 217 -20.17 -8.17 12.46
N ALA A 218 -20.75 -8.96 13.28
CA ALA A 218 -20.09 -9.85 14.25
C ALA A 218 -19.20 -10.93 13.59
N ASN A 219 -18.42 -10.58 12.58
CA ASN A 219 -17.43 -11.47 11.99
C ASN A 219 -16.03 -11.14 12.49
N PRO A 220 -15.53 -11.86 13.49
CA PRO A 220 -14.20 -11.61 14.05
C PRO A 220 -13.06 -11.79 13.07
N VAL A 221 -13.30 -12.45 11.92
CA VAL A 221 -12.26 -12.68 10.90
C VAL A 221 -11.90 -11.41 10.11
N SER A 222 -12.71 -10.38 10.16
CA SER A 222 -12.43 -9.12 9.48
C SER A 222 -11.62 -8.13 10.32
N TYR A 223 -11.38 -8.49 11.56
CA TYR A 223 -10.65 -7.69 12.52
C TYR A 223 -9.29 -8.31 12.79
N THR A 224 -8.23 -7.56 12.58
CA THR A 224 -6.86 -7.94 12.96
C THR A 224 -6.21 -6.83 13.74
N HIS A 225 -5.60 -7.17 14.85
CA HIS A 225 -4.90 -6.25 15.74
C HIS A 225 -3.40 -6.48 15.64
N LEU A 226 -2.65 -5.49 15.21
CA LEU A 226 -1.21 -5.49 15.16
C LEU A 226 -0.64 -4.57 16.24
N ARG A 227 0.33 -5.05 16.97
CA ARG A 227 1.09 -4.26 17.95
C ARG A 227 2.47 -3.93 17.42
N ALA A 228 3.00 -2.78 17.81
CA ALA A 228 4.42 -2.50 17.65
C ALA A 228 5.20 -3.48 18.55
N HIS A 229 6.21 -4.14 17.99
CA HIS A 229 7.15 -4.88 18.82
C HIS A 229 7.99 -3.86 19.58
N GLU A 230 7.92 -3.91 20.90
CA GLU A 230 8.89 -3.23 21.76
C GLU A 230 10.22 -3.97 21.60
N THR A 231 11.20 -3.29 21.05
CA THR A 231 12.60 -3.76 20.99
C THR A 231 13.40 -3.18 22.12
#